data_043d196e243d10fc28f308d0f10627ba
#
_entry.id   043d196e243d10fc28f308d0f10627ba
#
_cell.length_a   1.000
_cell.length_b   1.000
_cell.length_c   1.000
_cell.angle_alpha   90.00
_cell.angle_beta   90.00
_cell.angle_gamma   90.00
#
_symmetry.space_group_name_H-M   'P 1'
#
loop_
_entity.id
_entity.type
_entity.pdbx_description
1 polymer ?
#
loop_
_entity_poly.entity_id
_entity_poly.type
_entity_poly.pdbx_seq_one_letter_code
_entity_poly.pdbx_strand_id
1 'polypeptide(L)'
;PSDGTEYEVVDDRVFQAMCDTKTPQGVLSVIRMPHYTEEEVLNNGKTPLLMVLEDLQDPGNVGTIIRTAEGAGVTGIIMSRGTADIFNPKTIRSTMGSVYRMPFLIVDDAVAFVKRLKERGICTYAAHLHGVHSYREEDYTGGTAFLIGNEGNGLTDDMAEAAQCLIRIPMEGKVESLNAAIASAVLMYEAHGQRE
;
A
#
# COMPACT_ATOMS: atom_id res chain seq x y z
N PRO A 1 -10.03 -30.41 4.24
CA PRO A 1 -9.38 -29.63 5.31
C PRO A 1 -9.42 -30.43 6.61
N SER A 2 -8.27 -30.59 7.26
CA SER A 2 -8.13 -31.37 8.51
C SER A 2 -8.38 -30.51 9.77
N ASP A 3 -8.77 -29.26 9.59
CA ASP A 3 -8.89 -28.23 10.63
C ASP A 3 -10.35 -27.93 11.07
N GLY A 4 -11.31 -28.72 10.57
CA GLY A 4 -12.75 -28.55 10.90
C GLY A 4 -13.46 -27.46 10.08
N THR A 5 -12.80 -26.88 9.04
CA THR A 5 -13.43 -25.91 8.14
C THR A 5 -14.58 -26.58 7.37
N GLU A 6 -15.77 -26.00 7.45
CA GLU A 6 -16.92 -26.45 6.66
C GLU A 6 -16.68 -26.13 5.17
N TYR A 7 -17.00 -27.08 4.31
CA TYR A 7 -16.89 -26.90 2.85
C TYR A 7 -17.98 -27.66 2.13
N GLU A 8 -18.32 -27.23 0.93
CA GLU A 8 -19.25 -27.90 0.03
C GLU A 8 -18.52 -28.35 -1.22
N VAL A 9 -18.84 -29.54 -1.71
CA VAL A 9 -18.36 -30.05 -2.98
C VAL A 9 -19.42 -29.76 -4.04
N VAL A 10 -19.05 -29.04 -5.08
CA VAL A 10 -19.93 -28.66 -6.17
C VAL A 10 -19.46 -29.26 -7.49
N ASP A 11 -20.39 -29.44 -8.45
CA ASP A 11 -20.06 -29.87 -9.81
C ASP A 11 -19.14 -28.85 -10.52
N ASP A 12 -18.24 -29.33 -11.40
CA ASP A 12 -17.25 -28.51 -12.09
C ASP A 12 -17.88 -27.36 -12.88
N ARG A 13 -19.07 -27.54 -13.47
CA ARG A 13 -19.77 -26.50 -14.21
C ARG A 13 -20.25 -25.39 -13.29
N VAL A 14 -20.75 -25.77 -12.11
CA VAL A 14 -21.19 -24.82 -11.09
C VAL A 14 -19.99 -24.07 -10.55
N PHE A 15 -18.91 -24.79 -10.25
CA PHE A 15 -17.66 -24.19 -9.77
C PHE A 15 -17.09 -23.17 -10.76
N GLN A 16 -17.04 -23.53 -12.04
CA GLN A 16 -16.58 -22.60 -13.09
C GLN A 16 -17.46 -21.35 -13.23
N ALA A 17 -18.78 -21.50 -13.06
CA ALA A 17 -19.69 -20.35 -13.11
C ALA A 17 -19.52 -19.40 -11.91
N MET A 18 -19.03 -19.91 -10.77
CA MET A 18 -18.75 -19.12 -9.56
C MET A 18 -17.38 -18.39 -9.63
N CYS A 19 -16.48 -18.80 -10.53
CA CYS A 19 -15.12 -18.30 -10.60
C CYS A 19 -14.93 -17.26 -11.71
N ASP A 20 -14.30 -16.14 -11.40
CA ASP A 20 -13.88 -15.12 -12.37
C ASP A 20 -12.65 -15.53 -13.21
N THR A 21 -11.96 -16.60 -12.82
CA THR A 21 -10.73 -17.04 -13.48
C THR A 21 -11.02 -18.08 -14.55
N LYS A 22 -10.32 -18.00 -15.69
CA LYS A 22 -10.44 -18.97 -16.79
C LYS A 22 -9.99 -20.39 -16.39
N THR A 23 -9.04 -20.47 -15.46
CA THR A 23 -8.45 -21.73 -14.97
C THR A 23 -8.44 -21.72 -13.45
N PRO A 24 -9.59 -21.96 -12.78
CA PRO A 24 -9.66 -21.98 -11.33
C PRO A 24 -8.90 -23.18 -10.75
N GLN A 25 -8.34 -23.01 -9.55
CA GLN A 25 -7.53 -24.04 -8.89
C GLN A 25 -8.36 -25.08 -8.11
N GLY A 26 -9.69 -25.11 -8.29
CA GLY A 26 -10.56 -26.08 -7.67
C GLY A 26 -10.96 -25.77 -6.22
N VAL A 27 -10.61 -24.59 -5.72
CA VAL A 27 -11.02 -24.10 -4.38
C VAL A 27 -11.48 -22.66 -4.48
N LEU A 28 -12.64 -22.36 -3.93
CA LEU A 28 -13.17 -21.02 -3.74
C LEU A 28 -13.45 -20.80 -2.26
N SER A 29 -12.97 -19.70 -1.72
CA SER A 29 -13.19 -19.35 -0.32
C SER A 29 -13.97 -18.04 -0.21
N VAL A 30 -15.05 -18.05 0.58
CA VAL A 30 -15.77 -16.85 0.98
C VAL A 30 -15.30 -16.47 2.38
N ILE A 31 -14.73 -15.29 2.52
CA ILE A 31 -14.20 -14.82 3.80
C ILE A 31 -14.86 -13.50 4.20
N ARG A 32 -14.86 -13.21 5.49
CA ARG A 32 -15.23 -11.86 5.96
C ARG A 32 -14.12 -10.89 5.59
N MET A 33 -14.49 -9.71 5.09
CA MET A 33 -13.53 -8.64 4.81
C MET A 33 -12.88 -8.21 6.12
N PRO A 34 -11.53 -8.14 6.16
CA PRO A 34 -10.85 -7.59 7.33
C PRO A 34 -11.14 -6.08 7.44
N HIS A 35 -11.32 -5.63 8.67
CA HIS A 35 -11.45 -4.22 9.01
C HIS A 35 -10.45 -3.89 10.10
N TYR A 36 -9.74 -2.79 9.95
CA TYR A 36 -8.76 -2.31 10.90
C TYR A 36 -9.16 -0.93 11.41
N THR A 37 -8.92 -0.69 12.68
CA THR A 37 -9.03 0.63 13.28
C THR A 37 -7.76 1.44 13.04
N GLU A 38 -7.84 2.76 13.15
CA GLU A 38 -6.67 3.64 13.05
C GLU A 38 -5.60 3.25 14.09
N GLU A 39 -6.02 2.86 15.29
CA GLU A 39 -5.12 2.44 16.36
C GLU A 39 -4.35 1.15 15.98
N GLU A 40 -5.00 0.16 15.40
CA GLU A 40 -4.35 -1.09 14.96
C GLU A 40 -3.33 -0.85 13.84
N VAL A 41 -3.55 0.16 13.00
CA VAL A 41 -2.64 0.50 11.90
C VAL A 41 -1.45 1.33 12.39
N LEU A 42 -1.69 2.28 13.31
CA LEU A 42 -0.66 3.21 13.76
C LEU A 42 0.12 2.74 14.99
N ASN A 43 -0.48 1.91 15.86
CA ASN A 43 0.08 1.51 17.17
C ASN A 43 0.13 -0.02 17.33
N ASN A 44 0.74 -0.73 16.39
CA ASN A 44 0.90 -2.18 16.46
C ASN A 44 2.12 -2.66 17.29
N GLY A 45 2.69 -1.78 18.11
CA GLY A 45 3.86 -2.07 18.96
C GLY A 45 5.21 -1.98 18.24
N LYS A 46 5.23 -1.53 16.97
CA LYS A 46 6.44 -1.29 16.18
C LYS A 46 6.57 0.20 15.86
N THR A 47 7.78 0.66 15.59
CA THR A 47 7.99 2.00 14.99
C THR A 47 7.22 2.08 13.66
N PRO A 48 6.28 3.02 13.51
CA PRO A 48 5.45 3.10 12.31
C PRO A 48 6.28 3.26 11.03
N LEU A 49 5.99 2.43 10.04
CA LEU A 49 6.40 2.59 8.65
C LEU A 49 5.13 2.45 7.81
N LEU A 50 4.69 3.54 7.24
CA LEU A 50 3.39 3.62 6.58
C LEU A 50 3.55 3.93 5.09
N MET A 51 2.63 3.39 4.29
CA MET A 51 2.42 3.83 2.90
C MET A 51 1.09 4.55 2.81
N VAL A 52 1.08 5.75 2.25
CA VAL A 52 -0.13 6.51 1.94
C VAL A 52 -0.29 6.57 0.43
N LEU A 53 -1.38 6.00 -0.06
CA LEU A 53 -1.67 5.88 -1.50
C LEU A 53 -2.80 6.84 -1.85
N GLU A 54 -2.48 7.85 -2.66
CA GLU A 54 -3.46 8.83 -3.14
C GLU A 54 -3.88 8.49 -4.56
N ASP A 55 -5.13 8.04 -4.71
CA ASP A 55 -5.82 7.82 -5.98
C ASP A 55 -5.08 6.92 -6.98
N LEU A 56 -4.33 5.91 -6.51
CA LEU A 56 -3.74 4.90 -7.37
C LEU A 56 -4.84 4.12 -8.10
N GLN A 57 -4.78 4.08 -9.43
CA GLN A 57 -5.86 3.50 -10.25
C GLN A 57 -5.59 2.06 -10.70
N ASP A 58 -4.32 1.64 -10.83
CA ASP A 58 -4.03 0.27 -11.27
C ASP A 58 -4.07 -0.72 -10.08
N PRO A 59 -5.04 -1.66 -10.07
CA PRO A 59 -5.12 -2.73 -9.08
C PRO A 59 -3.83 -3.57 -8.97
N GLY A 60 -3.07 -3.68 -10.05
CA GLY A 60 -1.79 -4.38 -10.08
C GLY A 60 -0.72 -3.65 -9.27
N ASN A 61 -0.65 -2.31 -9.38
CA ASN A 61 0.25 -1.48 -8.59
C ASN A 61 -0.13 -1.56 -7.10
N VAL A 62 -1.42 -1.38 -6.77
CA VAL A 62 -1.89 -1.48 -5.38
C VAL A 62 -1.51 -2.83 -4.78
N GLY A 63 -1.81 -3.93 -5.46
CA GLY A 63 -1.49 -5.27 -4.96
C GLY A 63 0.02 -5.52 -4.83
N THR A 64 0.84 -5.01 -5.76
CA THR A 64 2.30 -5.09 -5.70
C THR A 64 2.85 -4.30 -4.52
N ILE A 65 2.32 -3.09 -4.26
CA ILE A 65 2.70 -2.28 -3.10
C ILE A 65 2.38 -3.02 -1.81
N ILE A 66 1.17 -3.58 -1.66
CA ILE A 66 0.76 -4.33 -0.47
C ILE A 66 1.71 -5.51 -0.21
N ARG A 67 2.04 -6.28 -1.26
CA ARG A 67 2.97 -7.41 -1.16
C ARG A 67 4.37 -6.97 -0.74
N THR A 68 4.89 -5.92 -1.37
CA THR A 68 6.22 -5.39 -1.08
C THR A 68 6.26 -4.79 0.33
N ALA A 69 5.19 -4.12 0.75
CA ALA A 69 5.05 -3.54 2.07
C ALA A 69 5.16 -4.59 3.18
N GLU A 70 4.49 -5.74 3.04
CA GLU A 70 4.67 -6.86 3.97
C GLU A 70 6.12 -7.32 4.04
N GLY A 71 6.78 -7.48 2.87
CA GLY A 71 8.17 -7.93 2.80
C GLY A 71 9.18 -6.93 3.39
N ALA A 72 8.90 -5.63 3.28
CA ALA A 72 9.75 -4.55 3.78
C ALA A 72 9.44 -4.12 5.23
N GLY A 73 8.51 -4.81 5.92
CA GLY A 73 8.19 -4.50 7.31
C GLY A 73 7.34 -3.25 7.50
N VAL A 74 6.61 -2.80 6.46
CA VAL A 74 5.61 -1.72 6.57
C VAL A 74 4.54 -2.14 7.59
N THR A 75 4.16 -1.22 8.46
CA THR A 75 3.23 -1.49 9.55
C THR A 75 1.78 -1.25 9.17
N GLY A 76 1.52 -0.48 8.12
CA GLY A 76 0.17 -0.24 7.64
C GLY A 76 0.11 0.56 6.33
N ILE A 77 -1.00 0.42 5.63
CA ILE A 77 -1.28 1.12 4.37
C ILE A 77 -2.52 1.98 4.53
N ILE A 78 -2.43 3.24 4.15
CA ILE A 78 -3.53 4.19 4.11
C ILE A 78 -3.86 4.46 2.65
N MET A 79 -5.13 4.38 2.29
CA MET A 79 -5.60 4.60 0.93
C MET A 79 -6.68 5.66 0.92
N SER A 80 -6.61 6.60 -0.03
CA SER A 80 -7.73 7.48 -0.34
C SER A 80 -8.89 6.68 -0.95
N ARG A 81 -10.10 7.20 -0.92
CA ARG A 81 -11.28 6.56 -1.55
C ARG A 81 -11.15 6.40 -3.07
N GLY A 82 -10.35 7.25 -3.71
CA GLY A 82 -10.09 7.17 -5.14
C GLY A 82 -9.11 6.06 -5.54
N THR A 83 -8.43 5.43 -4.58
CA THR A 83 -7.53 4.31 -4.84
C THR A 83 -8.32 3.06 -5.27
N ALA A 84 -7.77 2.29 -6.21
CA ALA A 84 -8.38 1.05 -6.66
C ALA A 84 -8.73 0.11 -5.50
N ASP A 85 -9.88 -0.54 -5.60
CA ASP A 85 -10.41 -1.41 -4.56
C ASP A 85 -9.41 -2.51 -4.18
N ILE A 86 -9.05 -2.54 -2.90
CA ILE A 86 -8.13 -3.53 -2.33
C ILE A 86 -8.67 -4.96 -2.48
N PHE A 87 -10.00 -5.12 -2.52
CA PHE A 87 -10.67 -6.41 -2.70
C PHE A 87 -11.00 -6.74 -4.16
N ASN A 88 -10.60 -5.88 -5.11
CA ASN A 88 -10.68 -6.22 -6.53
C ASN A 88 -9.89 -7.52 -6.79
N PRO A 89 -10.44 -8.51 -7.53
CA PRO A 89 -9.78 -9.78 -7.81
C PRO A 89 -8.37 -9.65 -8.38
N LYS A 90 -8.09 -8.62 -9.20
CA LYS A 90 -6.76 -8.35 -9.73
C LYS A 90 -5.82 -7.88 -8.62
N THR A 91 -6.29 -7.02 -7.69
CA THR A 91 -5.52 -6.58 -6.53
C THR A 91 -5.19 -7.78 -5.64
N ILE A 92 -6.21 -8.55 -5.22
CA ILE A 92 -6.03 -9.73 -4.35
C ILE A 92 -4.97 -10.68 -4.93
N ARG A 93 -5.08 -11.03 -6.22
CA ARG A 93 -4.08 -11.90 -6.87
C ARG A 93 -2.66 -11.31 -6.82
N SER A 94 -2.53 -10.02 -7.06
CA SER A 94 -1.22 -9.34 -7.07
C SER A 94 -0.57 -9.30 -5.68
N THR A 95 -1.36 -9.34 -4.60
CA THR A 95 -0.83 -9.34 -3.22
C THR A 95 -0.19 -10.68 -2.83
N MET A 96 -0.45 -11.77 -3.55
CA MET A 96 -0.01 -13.12 -3.17
C MET A 96 -0.36 -13.49 -1.71
N GLY A 97 -1.51 -13.03 -1.24
CA GLY A 97 -2.03 -13.28 0.11
C GLY A 97 -1.65 -12.25 1.17
N SER A 98 -0.80 -11.27 0.86
CA SER A 98 -0.42 -10.21 1.81
C SER A 98 -1.61 -9.37 2.28
N VAL A 99 -2.66 -9.26 1.47
CA VAL A 99 -3.89 -8.52 1.80
C VAL A 99 -4.57 -9.01 3.09
N TYR A 100 -4.34 -10.26 3.48
CA TYR A 100 -4.92 -10.86 4.69
C TYR A 100 -4.08 -10.61 5.95
N ARG A 101 -2.88 -10.04 5.81
CA ARG A 101 -1.92 -9.85 6.90
C ARG A 101 -1.47 -8.40 7.07
N MET A 102 -1.59 -7.61 6.00
CA MET A 102 -1.20 -6.20 6.00
C MET A 102 -2.36 -5.33 6.53
N PRO A 103 -2.21 -4.64 7.66
CA PRO A 103 -3.22 -3.70 8.13
C PRO A 103 -3.38 -2.54 7.15
N PHE A 104 -4.62 -2.11 6.94
CA PHE A 104 -4.90 -1.00 6.04
C PHE A 104 -6.09 -0.16 6.53
N LEU A 105 -6.15 1.09 6.05
CA LEU A 105 -7.27 2.01 6.21
C LEU A 105 -7.66 2.59 4.86
N ILE A 106 -8.97 2.78 4.67
CA ILE A 106 -9.50 3.61 3.59
C ILE A 106 -10.05 4.88 4.25
N VAL A 107 -9.52 6.05 3.87
CA VAL A 107 -9.85 7.31 4.50
C VAL A 107 -10.59 8.24 3.53
N ASP A 108 -11.54 9.02 4.06
CA ASP A 108 -12.32 9.97 3.27
C ASP A 108 -11.51 11.20 2.88
N ASP A 109 -10.69 11.68 3.81
CA ASP A 109 -9.81 12.84 3.65
C ASP A 109 -8.38 12.44 3.97
N ALA A 110 -7.64 12.04 2.93
CA ALA A 110 -6.26 11.60 3.06
C ALA A 110 -5.33 12.76 3.44
N VAL A 111 -5.61 13.98 2.98
CA VAL A 111 -4.82 15.17 3.32
C VAL A 111 -4.93 15.50 4.81
N ALA A 112 -6.16 15.52 5.34
CA ALA A 112 -6.36 15.71 6.77
C ALA A 112 -5.74 14.58 7.61
N PHE A 113 -5.78 13.34 7.12
CA PHE A 113 -5.13 12.20 7.77
C PHE A 113 -3.62 12.41 7.85
N VAL A 114 -2.96 12.77 6.75
CA VAL A 114 -1.51 13.03 6.68
C VAL A 114 -1.09 14.14 7.64
N LYS A 115 -1.86 15.23 7.73
CA LYS A 115 -1.60 16.31 8.68
C LYS A 115 -1.60 15.83 10.15
N ARG A 116 -2.50 14.90 10.50
CA ARG A 116 -2.55 14.32 11.86
C ARG A 116 -1.39 13.37 12.17
N LEU A 117 -0.76 12.74 11.16
CA LEU A 117 0.42 11.88 11.37
C LEU A 117 1.57 12.66 12.02
N LYS A 118 1.77 13.92 11.64
CA LYS A 118 2.77 14.81 12.25
C LYS A 118 2.55 14.98 13.75
N GLU A 119 1.29 15.14 14.18
CA GLU A 119 0.95 15.30 15.60
C GLU A 119 1.26 14.03 16.42
N ARG A 120 1.32 12.89 15.75
CA ARG A 120 1.71 11.59 16.31
C ARG A 120 3.20 11.27 16.22
N GLY A 121 4.03 12.24 15.79
CA GLY A 121 5.48 12.07 15.66
C GLY A 121 5.89 11.19 14.46
N ILE A 122 5.02 11.04 13.47
CA ILE A 122 5.30 10.32 12.23
C ILE A 122 5.68 11.34 11.15
N CYS A 123 6.92 11.26 10.67
CA CYS A 123 7.40 12.11 9.59
C CYS A 123 6.84 11.66 8.24
N THR A 124 6.38 12.60 7.44
CA THR A 124 5.71 12.33 6.16
C THR A 124 6.56 12.80 4.99
N TYR A 125 6.83 11.89 4.05
CA TYR A 125 7.70 12.08 2.90
C TYR A 125 6.91 11.89 1.61
N ALA A 126 6.70 12.95 0.86
CA ALA A 126 6.05 12.88 -0.45
C ALA A 126 7.08 12.57 -1.54
N ALA A 127 6.87 11.47 -2.26
CA ALA A 127 7.64 11.15 -3.45
C ALA A 127 7.21 12.08 -4.60
N HIS A 128 8.05 13.05 -4.91
CA HIS A 128 7.69 14.13 -5.85
C HIS A 128 8.84 14.48 -6.79
N LEU A 129 8.53 14.80 -8.06
CA LEU A 129 9.53 15.16 -9.08
C LEU A 129 10.36 16.40 -8.69
N HIS A 130 9.73 17.34 -8.01
CA HIS A 130 10.37 18.57 -7.52
C HIS A 130 10.94 18.43 -6.10
N GLY A 131 11.10 17.19 -5.60
CA GLY A 131 11.75 16.95 -4.31
C GLY A 131 13.14 17.56 -4.27
N VAL A 132 13.43 18.33 -3.23
CA VAL A 132 14.73 19.01 -3.05
C VAL A 132 15.78 17.98 -2.60
N HIS A 133 15.39 17.05 -1.75
CA HIS A 133 16.27 16.04 -1.16
C HIS A 133 16.19 14.72 -1.91
N SER A 134 17.33 14.04 -2.05
CA SER A 134 17.33 12.64 -2.44
C SER A 134 16.73 11.79 -1.32
N TYR A 135 15.95 10.77 -1.67
CA TYR A 135 15.38 9.85 -0.69
C TYR A 135 16.44 9.19 0.23
N ARG A 136 17.70 9.16 -0.19
CA ARG A 136 18.83 8.60 0.60
C ARG A 136 19.41 9.57 1.63
N GLU A 137 19.01 10.82 1.60
CA GLU A 137 19.53 11.87 2.49
C GLU A 137 18.70 12.01 3.77
N GLU A 138 17.56 11.32 3.84
CA GLU A 138 16.62 11.39 4.94
C GLU A 138 16.79 10.24 5.93
N ASP A 139 16.42 10.47 7.19
CA ASP A 139 16.42 9.48 8.27
C ASP A 139 15.02 8.85 8.41
N TYR A 140 14.94 7.55 8.15
CA TYR A 140 13.71 6.76 8.26
C TYR A 140 13.68 5.85 9.48
N THR A 141 14.58 6.00 10.44
CA THR A 141 14.65 5.16 11.66
C THR A 141 13.49 5.41 12.61
N GLY A 142 12.93 6.63 12.59
CA GLY A 142 11.74 7.02 13.35
C GLY A 142 10.43 6.67 12.66
N GLY A 143 9.31 7.13 13.23
CA GLY A 143 7.99 7.01 12.61
C GLY A 143 7.97 7.67 11.23
N THR A 144 7.65 6.91 10.18
CA THR A 144 7.79 7.31 8.78
C THR A 144 6.53 6.99 7.99
N ALA A 145 6.10 7.89 7.12
CA ALA A 145 5.05 7.66 6.14
C ALA A 145 5.48 8.15 4.76
N PHE A 146 5.49 7.28 3.77
CA PHE A 146 5.72 7.63 2.36
C PHE A 146 4.39 7.87 1.65
N LEU A 147 4.29 9.00 0.95
CA LEU A 147 3.12 9.39 0.18
C LEU A 147 3.38 9.13 -1.31
N ILE A 148 2.52 8.35 -1.93
CA ILE A 148 2.60 7.96 -3.35
C ILE A 148 1.31 8.39 -4.03
N GLY A 149 1.44 9.16 -5.10
CA GLY A 149 0.30 9.67 -5.86
C GLY A 149 -0.11 8.78 -7.04
N ASN A 150 -1.14 9.23 -7.73
CA ASN A 150 -1.67 8.65 -8.96
C ASN A 150 -0.59 8.43 -10.02
N GLU A 151 -0.72 7.37 -10.81
CA GLU A 151 0.27 6.98 -11.82
C GLU A 151 0.47 8.02 -12.94
N GLY A 152 -0.57 8.77 -13.26
CA GLY A 152 -0.55 9.77 -14.32
C GLY A 152 -0.26 11.19 -13.82
N ASN A 153 -0.87 11.56 -12.70
CA ASN A 153 -0.86 12.94 -12.21
C ASN A 153 0.07 13.16 -11.00
N GLY A 154 0.58 12.08 -10.40
CA GLY A 154 1.35 12.19 -9.15
C GLY A 154 0.45 12.50 -7.93
N LEU A 155 1.06 13.08 -6.92
CA LEU A 155 0.35 13.61 -5.75
C LEU A 155 -0.34 14.92 -6.10
N THR A 156 -1.51 15.15 -5.46
CA THR A 156 -2.14 16.49 -5.53
C THR A 156 -1.28 17.54 -4.83
N ASP A 157 -1.43 18.80 -5.22
CA ASP A 157 -0.72 19.90 -4.56
C ASP A 157 -1.03 19.95 -3.05
N ASP A 158 -2.28 19.76 -2.67
CA ASP A 158 -2.71 19.73 -1.26
C ASP A 158 -2.03 18.60 -0.48
N MET A 159 -1.85 17.43 -1.08
CA MET A 159 -1.14 16.30 -0.47
C MET A 159 0.36 16.57 -0.35
N ALA A 160 0.97 17.14 -1.38
CA ALA A 160 2.38 17.52 -1.37
C ALA A 160 2.66 18.59 -0.32
N GLU A 161 1.78 19.60 -0.17
CA GLU A 161 1.87 20.63 0.87
C GLU A 161 1.62 20.09 2.29
N ALA A 162 0.81 19.05 2.44
CA ALA A 162 0.58 18.41 3.72
C ALA A 162 1.80 17.61 4.22
N ALA A 163 2.66 17.15 3.31
CA ALA A 163 3.88 16.43 3.65
C ALA A 163 4.92 17.34 4.34
N GLN A 164 5.74 16.74 5.21
CA GLN A 164 6.81 17.47 5.87
C GLN A 164 8.06 17.60 5.01
N CYS A 165 8.26 16.65 4.09
CA CYS A 165 9.41 16.64 3.20
C CYS A 165 9.01 16.14 1.81
N LEU A 166 9.49 16.84 0.76
CA LEU A 166 9.41 16.38 -0.62
C LEU A 166 10.72 15.69 -0.97
N ILE A 167 10.66 14.40 -1.22
CA ILE A 167 11.82 13.58 -1.60
C ILE A 167 11.74 13.16 -3.06
N ARG A 168 12.88 12.95 -3.68
CA ARG A 168 12.96 12.42 -5.04
C ARG A 168 13.81 11.16 -5.11
N ILE A 169 13.45 10.28 -6.03
CA ILE A 169 14.32 9.21 -6.50
C ILE A 169 15.09 9.77 -7.69
N PRO A 170 16.43 9.93 -7.61
CA PRO A 170 17.21 10.45 -8.72
C PRO A 170 17.07 9.57 -9.96
N MET A 171 16.84 10.21 -11.11
CA MET A 171 16.69 9.53 -12.40
C MET A 171 17.85 9.88 -13.33
N GLU A 172 18.38 8.84 -13.98
CA GLU A 172 19.39 9.01 -15.03
C GLU A 172 18.71 8.91 -16.41
N GLY A 173 19.06 9.73 -17.33
CA GLY A 173 18.52 9.70 -18.68
C GLY A 173 17.23 10.51 -18.88
N LYS A 174 16.32 10.02 -19.75
CA LYS A 174 15.13 10.77 -20.21
C LYS A 174 13.82 10.38 -19.51
N VAL A 175 13.85 9.39 -18.65
CA VAL A 175 12.66 8.94 -17.92
C VAL A 175 12.41 9.87 -16.74
N GLU A 176 11.22 10.44 -16.63
CA GLU A 176 10.87 11.42 -15.61
C GLU A 176 10.53 10.77 -14.26
N SER A 177 9.90 9.57 -14.28
CA SER A 177 9.44 8.89 -13.07
C SER A 177 9.53 7.38 -13.19
N LEU A 178 9.45 6.70 -12.06
CA LEU A 178 9.26 5.25 -11.97
C LEU A 178 7.77 4.92 -11.90
N ASN A 179 7.42 3.68 -12.26
CA ASN A 179 6.12 3.11 -11.91
C ASN A 179 5.87 3.24 -10.39
N ALA A 180 4.63 3.53 -9.99
CA ALA A 180 4.29 3.81 -8.58
C ALA A 180 4.67 2.66 -7.63
N ALA A 181 4.48 1.41 -8.04
CA ALA A 181 4.86 0.25 -7.21
C ALA A 181 6.39 0.09 -7.10
N ILE A 182 7.12 0.43 -8.15
CA ILE A 182 8.58 0.40 -8.14
C ILE A 182 9.14 1.52 -7.27
N ALA A 183 8.62 2.76 -7.40
CA ALA A 183 8.99 3.87 -6.53
C ALA A 183 8.73 3.52 -5.06
N SER A 184 7.55 2.97 -4.75
CA SER A 184 7.20 2.51 -3.41
C SER A 184 8.19 1.47 -2.89
N ALA A 185 8.58 0.49 -3.71
CA ALA A 185 9.54 -0.56 -3.33
C ALA A 185 10.90 0.04 -2.97
N VAL A 186 11.40 0.98 -3.76
CA VAL A 186 12.68 1.67 -3.51
C VAL A 186 12.66 2.37 -2.15
N LEU A 187 11.59 3.12 -1.85
CA LEU A 187 11.46 3.86 -0.60
C LEU A 187 11.29 2.93 0.60
N MET A 188 10.46 1.90 0.49
CA MET A 188 10.23 0.93 1.57
C MET A 188 11.51 0.18 1.94
N TYR A 189 12.30 -0.26 0.95
CA TYR A 189 13.55 -0.98 1.20
C TYR A 189 14.69 -0.08 1.65
N GLU A 190 14.69 1.20 1.28
CA GLU A 190 15.61 2.17 1.89
C GLU A 190 15.32 2.30 3.40
N ALA A 191 14.05 2.52 3.78
CA ALA A 191 13.67 2.59 5.18
C ALA A 191 13.92 1.28 5.93
N HIS A 192 13.68 0.13 5.30
CA HIS A 192 13.98 -1.18 5.87
C HIS A 192 15.47 -1.32 6.19
N GLY A 193 16.36 -1.00 5.23
CA GLY A 193 17.79 -1.09 5.43
C GLY A 193 18.35 -0.15 6.50
N GLN A 194 17.69 1.00 6.74
CA GLN A 194 18.07 1.91 7.83
C GLN A 194 17.62 1.44 9.22
N ARG A 195 16.67 0.48 9.28
CA ARG A 195 16.08 -0.04 10.53
C ARG A 195 16.63 -1.41 10.94
N GLU A 196 17.46 -2.04 10.11
CA GLU A 196 18.22 -3.25 10.44
C GLU A 196 19.45 -2.89 11.31
#